data_8ed3ebe91a67c6cf12485159ece3c0ec
#
_entry.id   8ed3ebe91a67c6cf12485159ece3c0ec
#
_cell.length_a   1.000
_cell.length_b   1.000
_cell.length_c   1.000
_cell.angle_alpha   90.00
_cell.angle_beta   90.00
_cell.angle_gamma   90.00
#
_symmetry.space_group_name_H-M   'P 1'
#
loop_
_entity.id
_entity.type
_entity.pdbx_description
1 polymer ?
#
loop_
_entity_poly.entity_id
_entity_poly.type
_entity_poly.pdbx_seq_one_letter_code
_entity_poly.pdbx_strand_id
1 'polypeptide(L)'
;MNRRFIPVFTLRITCALLLSHLSIGLAMAAASNCANLAQLPAALSVGEGLQQELQSSVAITRLAIGDPKIADVHLNGDRGFLLTGVGPGTTSLMVWTACSTTPRQSMVFVKGKANTALTSLSLSPADDPLLPSQVQTDIRFVEVSRTKLKEASTKILGIGNNFFLGSPNLLSPTPGTFKLPVSTDNFNIGFGGGRVSAMINALESSGFAYTLARPSLVAMSGQSATFLAGGEIPVPVPSSGSDTISIEYKEFGIRLTLTPTVIDRNRISLKVAPEVSELDYTNAVVIENIRVPALTIRRTDTSVSLADGESFVISGLISSNTTTSIAKFPGLGDIPILGAFFRDSSVQREDKELLMIVTPHLVQPLAANARLPALPGEKMRNYDPNWYRLFFLENGNFDRLNGLSQ
;
A
#
# COMPACT_ATOMS: atom_id res chain seq x y z
N MET A 1 -70.01 -37.83 -19.25
CA MET A 1 -70.11 -39.28 -18.97
C MET A 1 -69.48 -40.06 -20.08
N ASN A 2 -68.33 -40.65 -19.87
CA ASN A 2 -67.82 -41.87 -20.53
C ASN A 2 -66.43 -42.19 -19.89
N ARG A 3 -66.47 -43.09 -18.94
CA ARG A 3 -65.31 -43.75 -18.35
C ARG A 3 -64.88 -44.85 -19.33
N ARG A 4 -63.63 -44.79 -19.86
CA ARG A 4 -63.02 -45.92 -20.53
C ARG A 4 -62.17 -46.69 -19.54
N PHE A 5 -62.61 -47.91 -19.24
CA PHE A 5 -61.87 -48.95 -18.54
C PHE A 5 -60.65 -49.37 -19.42
N ILE A 6 -59.43 -49.29 -18.89
CA ILE A 6 -58.24 -49.91 -19.46
C ILE A 6 -58.05 -51.27 -18.77
N PRO A 7 -57.90 -52.34 -19.51
CA PRO A 7 -57.85 -53.69 -18.93
C PRO A 7 -56.52 -53.93 -18.23
N VAL A 8 -56.61 -54.44 -16.99
CA VAL A 8 -55.50 -54.73 -16.06
C VAL A 8 -54.50 -55.77 -16.57
N PHE A 9 -54.70 -56.35 -17.74
CA PHE A 9 -53.90 -57.46 -18.29
C PHE A 9 -52.61 -56.99 -19.00
N THR A 10 -52.54 -55.78 -19.50
CA THR A 10 -51.35 -55.26 -20.22
C THR A 10 -50.26 -54.68 -19.27
N LEU A 11 -50.61 -54.42 -17.99
CA LEU A 11 -49.67 -53.84 -17.03
C LEU A 11 -48.71 -54.87 -16.39
N ARG A 12 -49.09 -56.18 -16.41
CA ARG A 12 -48.27 -57.26 -15.84
C ARG A 12 -47.17 -57.75 -16.77
N ILE A 13 -47.30 -57.61 -18.10
CA ILE A 13 -46.29 -58.01 -19.08
C ILE A 13 -45.22 -56.95 -19.25
N THR A 14 -45.53 -55.66 -19.13
CA THR A 14 -44.58 -54.59 -19.22
C THR A 14 -43.68 -54.49 -17.98
N CYS A 15 -44.15 -54.88 -16.80
CA CYS A 15 -43.37 -54.90 -15.56
C CYS A 15 -42.34 -56.06 -15.52
N ALA A 16 -42.67 -57.22 -16.13
CA ALA A 16 -41.74 -58.36 -16.24
C ALA A 16 -40.59 -58.15 -17.24
N LEU A 17 -40.84 -57.40 -18.32
CA LEU A 17 -39.81 -57.05 -19.29
C LEU A 17 -38.85 -55.92 -18.81
N LEU A 18 -39.31 -55.01 -17.93
CA LEU A 18 -38.48 -54.01 -17.31
C LEU A 18 -37.57 -54.55 -16.20
N LEU A 19 -37.97 -55.63 -15.49
CA LEU A 19 -37.12 -56.27 -14.49
C LEU A 19 -36.05 -57.20 -15.09
N SER A 20 -36.20 -57.69 -16.34
CA SER A 20 -35.16 -58.49 -17.00
C SER A 20 -34.01 -57.67 -17.61
N HIS A 21 -34.19 -56.36 -17.80
CA HIS A 21 -33.11 -55.48 -18.28
C HIS A 21 -32.30 -54.82 -17.13
N LEU A 22 -32.72 -54.94 -15.88
CA LEU A 22 -32.02 -54.37 -14.74
C LEU A 22 -30.90 -55.27 -14.18
N SER A 23 -30.85 -56.52 -14.60
CA SER A 23 -29.87 -57.49 -14.11
C SER A 23 -28.61 -57.64 -14.99
N ILE A 24 -28.54 -56.98 -16.16
CA ILE A 24 -27.39 -57.05 -17.05
C ILE A 24 -26.42 -55.87 -16.83
N GLY A 25 -26.81 -54.80 -16.11
CA GLY A 25 -26.01 -53.61 -15.87
C GLY A 25 -24.96 -53.71 -14.74
N LEU A 26 -24.98 -54.76 -13.93
CA LEU A 26 -24.11 -54.87 -12.74
C LEU A 26 -22.82 -55.69 -12.97
N ALA A 27 -22.64 -56.32 -14.12
CA ALA A 27 -21.45 -57.13 -14.38
C ALA A 27 -20.32 -56.40 -15.17
N MET A 28 -20.56 -55.15 -15.65
CA MET A 28 -19.56 -54.40 -16.41
C MET A 28 -18.81 -53.31 -15.61
N ALA A 29 -19.17 -53.05 -14.32
CA ALA A 29 -18.52 -52.03 -13.50
C ALA A 29 -17.20 -52.49 -12.88
N ALA A 30 -16.84 -53.77 -12.93
CA ALA A 30 -15.63 -54.30 -12.30
C ALA A 30 -14.39 -54.29 -13.22
N ALA A 31 -14.57 -54.14 -14.57
CA ALA A 31 -13.45 -54.20 -15.51
C ALA A 31 -12.79 -52.86 -15.89
N SER A 32 -13.42 -51.73 -15.55
CA SER A 32 -12.92 -50.42 -15.93
C SER A 32 -11.91 -49.77 -14.95
N ASN A 33 -11.72 -50.35 -13.78
CA ASN A 33 -10.87 -49.74 -12.74
C ASN A 33 -9.37 -49.96 -12.92
N CYS A 34 -8.96 -50.91 -13.76
CA CYS A 34 -7.53 -51.18 -14.02
C CYS A 34 -6.94 -50.41 -15.21
N ALA A 35 -7.79 -49.81 -16.06
CA ALA A 35 -7.32 -49.01 -17.22
C ALA A 35 -6.82 -47.61 -16.81
N ASN A 36 -7.31 -47.03 -15.71
CA ASN A 36 -6.86 -45.77 -15.13
C ASN A 36 -6.01 -46.04 -13.88
N LEU A 37 -4.85 -46.66 -14.01
CA LEU A 37 -3.85 -46.63 -12.96
C LEU A 37 -3.38 -45.17 -12.78
N ALA A 38 -4.03 -44.43 -11.87
CA ALA A 38 -3.55 -43.11 -11.50
C ALA A 38 -2.09 -43.21 -11.12
N GLN A 39 -1.27 -42.45 -11.79
CA GLN A 39 0.17 -42.52 -11.67
C GLN A 39 0.54 -42.05 -10.27
N LEU A 40 1.00 -42.96 -9.41
CA LEU A 40 1.76 -42.52 -8.24
C LEU A 40 2.91 -41.66 -8.76
N PRO A 41 3.10 -40.45 -8.24
CA PRO A 41 4.19 -39.59 -8.66
C PRO A 41 5.53 -40.29 -8.46
N ALA A 42 6.43 -40.15 -9.40
CA ALA A 42 7.76 -40.75 -9.34
C ALA A 42 8.58 -40.30 -8.12
N ALA A 43 8.26 -39.11 -7.58
CA ALA A 43 8.87 -38.53 -6.41
C ALA A 43 7.80 -38.01 -5.44
N LEU A 44 7.96 -38.35 -4.16
CA LEU A 44 7.11 -37.89 -3.05
C LEU A 44 8.00 -37.12 -2.06
N SER A 45 7.53 -36.00 -1.54
CA SER A 45 8.26 -35.26 -0.53
C SER A 45 7.39 -35.06 0.71
N VAL A 46 7.91 -35.39 1.87
CA VAL A 46 7.26 -35.21 3.16
C VAL A 46 8.22 -34.55 4.15
N GLY A 47 7.72 -33.75 5.08
CA GLY A 47 8.53 -33.16 6.14
C GLY A 47 8.74 -34.14 7.31
N GLU A 48 9.89 -34.03 7.99
CA GLU A 48 10.15 -34.78 9.22
C GLU A 48 9.07 -34.47 10.28
N GLY A 49 8.43 -35.54 10.81
CA GLY A 49 7.32 -35.44 11.76
C GLY A 49 5.96 -35.14 11.13
N LEU A 50 5.86 -34.97 9.80
CA LEU A 50 4.59 -34.76 9.09
C LEU A 50 4.09 -36.06 8.46
N GLN A 51 2.77 -36.12 8.30
CA GLN A 51 2.07 -37.20 7.64
C GLN A 51 1.34 -36.69 6.39
N GLN A 52 1.41 -37.46 5.32
CA GLN A 52 0.72 -37.18 4.08
C GLN A 52 -0.12 -38.37 3.67
N GLU A 53 -1.43 -38.16 3.50
CA GLU A 53 -2.32 -39.18 2.97
C GLU A 53 -2.28 -39.16 1.43
N LEU A 54 -2.13 -40.36 0.87
CA LEU A 54 -2.10 -40.60 -0.57
C LEU A 54 -3.18 -41.63 -0.92
N GLN A 55 -3.96 -41.31 -1.95
CA GLN A 55 -5.04 -42.20 -2.41
C GLN A 55 -4.71 -42.76 -3.79
N SER A 56 -5.01 -44.03 -3.97
CA SER A 56 -4.90 -44.77 -5.23
C SER A 56 -6.28 -44.98 -5.84
N SER A 57 -6.41 -44.93 -7.15
CA SER A 57 -7.64 -45.29 -7.85
C SER A 57 -7.97 -46.79 -7.78
N VAL A 58 -6.97 -47.59 -7.39
CA VAL A 58 -7.03 -49.06 -7.35
C VAL A 58 -6.68 -49.57 -5.95
N ALA A 59 -7.24 -50.69 -5.55
CA ALA A 59 -6.96 -51.29 -4.25
C ALA A 59 -5.48 -51.65 -4.13
N ILE A 60 -4.89 -51.27 -3.00
CA ILE A 60 -3.48 -51.50 -2.63
C ILE A 60 -3.44 -52.82 -1.88
N THR A 61 -2.60 -53.75 -2.34
CA THR A 61 -2.46 -55.09 -1.73
C THR A 61 -1.27 -55.16 -0.77
N ARG A 62 -0.22 -54.37 -1.03
CA ARG A 62 1.00 -54.36 -0.21
C ARG A 62 1.77 -53.04 -0.38
N LEU A 63 2.40 -52.60 0.72
CA LEU A 63 3.33 -51.47 0.75
C LEU A 63 4.67 -51.91 1.32
N ALA A 64 5.77 -51.36 0.84
CA ALA A 64 7.09 -51.53 1.44
C ALA A 64 7.90 -50.26 1.30
N ILE A 65 8.61 -49.88 2.36
CA ILE A 65 9.56 -48.76 2.41
C ILE A 65 10.98 -49.28 2.47
N GLY A 66 11.92 -48.64 1.81
CA GLY A 66 13.31 -49.05 1.74
C GLY A 66 14.07 -48.85 3.07
N ASP A 67 13.88 -47.70 3.74
CA ASP A 67 14.48 -47.39 5.03
C ASP A 67 13.44 -46.78 5.99
N PRO A 68 13.03 -47.55 7.03
CA PRO A 68 12.03 -47.09 7.98
C PRO A 68 12.54 -46.00 8.93
N LYS A 69 13.85 -45.72 8.99
CA LYS A 69 14.40 -44.59 9.73
C LYS A 69 14.19 -43.25 9.04
N ILE A 70 13.97 -43.28 7.73
CA ILE A 70 13.76 -42.06 6.92
C ILE A 70 12.26 -41.81 6.77
N ALA A 71 11.49 -42.84 6.38
CA ALA A 71 10.04 -42.72 6.25
C ALA A 71 9.35 -44.00 6.68
N ASP A 72 8.11 -43.88 7.10
CA ASP A 72 7.22 -45.01 7.43
C ASP A 72 5.93 -44.92 6.67
N VAL A 73 5.26 -46.05 6.40
CA VAL A 73 4.05 -46.14 5.58
C VAL A 73 3.04 -47.09 6.16
N HIS A 74 1.80 -46.64 6.32
CA HIS A 74 0.68 -47.42 6.81
C HIS A 74 -0.48 -47.38 5.83
N LEU A 75 -1.15 -48.55 5.66
CA LEU A 75 -2.39 -48.60 4.90
C LEU A 75 -3.51 -47.88 5.64
N ASN A 76 -4.24 -47.03 4.91
CA ASN A 76 -5.45 -46.34 5.39
C ASN A 76 -6.65 -46.76 4.50
N GLY A 77 -7.32 -47.84 4.86
CA GLY A 77 -8.35 -48.47 4.03
C GLY A 77 -7.77 -49.28 2.84
N ASP A 78 -8.62 -49.60 1.86
CA ASP A 78 -8.25 -50.43 0.72
C ASP A 78 -7.50 -49.68 -0.39
N ARG A 79 -7.60 -48.36 -0.42
CA ARG A 79 -7.10 -47.51 -1.53
C ARG A 79 -6.22 -46.35 -1.09
N GLY A 80 -6.07 -46.15 0.21
CA GLY A 80 -5.27 -45.08 0.79
C GLY A 80 -4.07 -45.60 1.57
N PHE A 81 -3.02 -44.79 1.66
CA PHE A 81 -1.95 -45.02 2.60
C PHE A 81 -1.41 -43.71 3.17
N LEU A 82 -0.93 -43.79 4.38
CA LEU A 82 -0.37 -42.67 5.12
C LEU A 82 1.17 -42.80 5.07
N LEU A 83 1.83 -41.80 4.52
CA LEU A 83 3.28 -41.67 4.46
C LEU A 83 3.73 -40.73 5.56
N THR A 84 4.60 -41.19 6.47
CA THR A 84 5.13 -40.43 7.60
C THR A 84 6.62 -40.18 7.43
N GLY A 85 7.08 -38.94 7.50
CA GLY A 85 8.49 -38.59 7.50
C GLY A 85 9.07 -38.81 8.90
N VAL A 86 10.06 -39.70 9.04
CA VAL A 86 10.68 -40.05 10.33
C VAL A 86 11.97 -39.29 10.54
N GLY A 87 12.84 -39.24 9.55
CA GLY A 87 14.11 -38.54 9.59
C GLY A 87 14.55 -38.00 8.22
N PRO A 88 15.41 -36.99 8.16
CA PRO A 88 15.81 -36.37 6.91
C PRO A 88 16.62 -37.37 6.05
N GLY A 89 16.28 -37.44 4.75
CA GLY A 89 16.96 -38.34 3.81
C GLY A 89 16.10 -38.72 2.62
N THR A 90 16.55 -39.71 1.88
CA THR A 90 15.87 -40.23 0.71
C THR A 90 15.71 -41.73 0.81
N THR A 91 14.50 -42.25 0.55
CA THR A 91 14.22 -43.68 0.52
C THR A 91 13.29 -44.02 -0.65
N SER A 92 13.08 -45.35 -0.88
CA SER A 92 12.17 -45.82 -1.92
C SER A 92 10.89 -46.39 -1.32
N LEU A 93 9.75 -46.08 -1.92
CA LEU A 93 8.44 -46.66 -1.63
C LEU A 93 8.04 -47.59 -2.76
N MET A 94 7.68 -48.82 -2.42
CA MET A 94 7.11 -49.80 -3.35
C MET A 94 5.65 -50.06 -3.03
N VAL A 95 4.78 -49.97 -4.04
CA VAL A 95 3.35 -50.13 -3.94
C VAL A 95 2.89 -51.24 -4.87
N TRP A 96 2.27 -52.29 -4.31
CA TRP A 96 1.60 -53.36 -5.08
C TRP A 96 0.09 -53.07 -5.09
N THR A 97 -0.51 -53.18 -6.25
CA THR A 97 -1.95 -52.98 -6.44
C THR A 97 -2.63 -54.25 -6.92
N ALA A 98 -3.93 -54.33 -6.78
CA ALA A 98 -4.70 -55.48 -7.23
C ALA A 98 -4.66 -55.70 -8.77
N CYS A 99 -4.22 -54.69 -9.54
CA CYS A 99 -4.17 -54.72 -10.98
C CYS A 99 -2.81 -55.07 -11.56
N SER A 100 -1.73 -55.15 -10.75
CA SER A 100 -0.36 -55.40 -11.23
C SER A 100 0.40 -56.28 -10.25
N THR A 101 1.04 -57.30 -10.77
CA THR A 101 1.96 -58.18 -10.02
C THR A 101 3.32 -57.53 -9.79
N THR A 102 3.68 -56.53 -10.61
CA THR A 102 4.93 -55.78 -10.46
C THR A 102 4.68 -54.54 -9.58
N PRO A 103 5.55 -54.28 -8.57
CA PRO A 103 5.40 -53.12 -7.74
C PRO A 103 5.72 -51.83 -8.53
N ARG A 104 5.04 -50.77 -8.20
CA ARG A 104 5.43 -49.41 -8.59
C ARG A 104 6.37 -48.82 -7.56
N GLN A 105 7.45 -48.22 -8.03
CA GLN A 105 8.45 -47.59 -7.19
C GLN A 105 8.31 -46.08 -7.29
N SER A 106 8.32 -45.41 -6.12
CA SER A 106 8.40 -43.97 -5.98
C SER A 106 9.57 -43.61 -5.06
N MET A 107 10.28 -42.53 -5.35
CA MET A 107 11.30 -42.00 -4.45
C MET A 107 10.66 -41.11 -3.40
N VAL A 108 10.98 -41.32 -2.13
CA VAL A 108 10.51 -40.51 -1.01
C VAL A 108 11.64 -39.65 -0.47
N PHE A 109 11.42 -38.35 -0.47
CA PHE A 109 12.33 -37.34 0.07
C PHE A 109 11.77 -36.81 1.39
N VAL A 110 12.48 -37.01 2.50
CA VAL A 110 12.11 -36.45 3.79
C VAL A 110 12.97 -35.22 4.07
N LYS A 111 12.32 -34.07 4.18
CA LYS A 111 12.98 -32.78 4.50
C LYS A 111 13.07 -32.61 6.00
N GLY A 112 14.24 -32.22 6.51
CA GLY A 112 14.46 -32.00 7.95
C GLY A 112 13.64 -30.83 8.52
N LYS A 113 13.56 -30.75 9.86
CA LYS A 113 12.71 -29.79 10.62
C LYS A 113 12.94 -28.33 10.25
N ALA A 114 14.15 -27.93 9.87
CA ALA A 114 14.45 -26.56 9.46
C ALA A 114 13.66 -26.12 8.19
N ASN A 115 13.30 -27.09 7.34
CA ASN A 115 12.53 -26.84 6.11
C ASN A 115 11.04 -27.11 6.27
N THR A 116 10.59 -27.73 7.38
CA THR A 116 9.17 -28.07 7.59
C THR A 116 8.32 -26.85 7.91
N ALA A 117 8.85 -25.81 8.52
CA ALA A 117 8.15 -24.56 8.74
C ALA A 117 7.78 -23.84 7.41
N LEU A 118 8.55 -24.09 6.34
CA LEU A 118 8.27 -23.59 4.99
C LEU A 118 7.39 -24.55 4.17
N THR A 119 7.36 -25.86 4.52
CA THR A 119 6.58 -26.89 3.78
C THR A 119 5.20 -27.16 4.37
N SER A 120 4.91 -26.74 5.61
CA SER A 120 3.56 -26.79 6.18
C SER A 120 2.58 -25.80 5.51
N LEU A 121 3.11 -24.87 4.72
CA LEU A 121 2.34 -24.14 3.74
C LEU A 121 2.25 -25.05 2.50
N SER A 122 1.24 -25.91 2.49
CA SER A 122 0.78 -26.75 1.38
C SER A 122 1.26 -26.25 0.00
N LEU A 123 2.46 -26.66 -0.40
CA LEU A 123 2.84 -26.62 -1.79
C LEU A 123 2.04 -27.75 -2.47
N SER A 124 0.88 -27.40 -2.95
CA SER A 124 0.13 -28.26 -3.87
C SER A 124 1.05 -28.63 -5.05
N PRO A 125 0.97 -29.86 -5.60
CA PRO A 125 1.74 -30.21 -6.80
C PRO A 125 1.41 -29.37 -8.04
N ALA A 126 0.59 -28.36 -7.89
CA ALA A 126 0.39 -27.26 -8.83
C ALA A 126 1.36 -26.09 -8.60
N ASP A 127 2.45 -26.28 -7.87
CA ASP A 127 3.54 -25.31 -7.83
C ASP A 127 4.15 -25.25 -9.23
N ASP A 128 3.60 -24.29 -9.92
CA ASP A 128 4.06 -23.84 -11.24
C ASP A 128 5.52 -23.41 -11.07
N PRO A 129 6.50 -24.14 -11.65
CA PRO A 129 7.90 -23.70 -11.63
C PRO A 129 8.09 -22.34 -12.32
N LEU A 130 7.00 -21.75 -12.84
CA LEU A 130 6.89 -20.44 -13.45
C LEU A 130 6.29 -19.37 -12.52
N LEU A 131 6.15 -19.62 -11.20
CA LEU A 131 5.78 -18.54 -10.29
C LEU A 131 6.85 -17.44 -10.37
N PRO A 132 6.46 -16.21 -10.69
CA PRO A 132 7.40 -15.10 -10.72
C PRO A 132 8.06 -14.97 -9.35
N SER A 133 9.39 -15.05 -9.33
CA SER A 133 10.17 -14.86 -8.11
C SER A 133 10.36 -13.39 -7.74
N GLN A 134 9.85 -12.48 -8.57
CA GLN A 134 10.00 -11.04 -8.39
C GLN A 134 8.67 -10.37 -8.13
N VAL A 135 8.68 -9.43 -7.19
CA VAL A 135 7.53 -8.62 -6.82
C VAL A 135 7.88 -7.15 -7.01
N GLN A 136 7.13 -6.47 -7.85
CA GLN A 136 7.10 -5.02 -7.89
C GLN A 136 6.13 -4.54 -6.83
N THR A 137 6.58 -3.62 -5.99
CA THR A 137 5.73 -3.01 -4.96
C THR A 137 5.59 -1.54 -5.25
N ASP A 138 4.37 -1.11 -5.47
CA ASP A 138 4.01 0.29 -5.67
C ASP A 138 3.44 0.85 -4.37
N ILE A 139 4.02 1.97 -3.92
CA ILE A 139 3.54 2.67 -2.75
C ILE A 139 3.00 4.04 -3.17
N ARG A 140 1.90 4.44 -2.55
CA ARG A 140 1.31 5.77 -2.74
C ARG A 140 1.24 6.47 -1.41
N PHE A 141 1.93 7.60 -1.32
CA PHE A 141 1.80 8.56 -0.24
C PHE A 141 0.85 9.65 -0.69
N VAL A 142 -0.25 9.80 0.00
CA VAL A 142 -1.23 10.84 -0.29
C VAL A 142 -1.39 11.69 0.94
N GLU A 143 -1.06 12.98 0.85
CA GLU A 143 -1.28 13.95 1.89
C GLU A 143 -2.20 15.06 1.38
N VAL A 144 -3.23 15.33 2.15
CA VAL A 144 -4.18 16.39 1.89
C VAL A 144 -4.14 17.36 3.07
N SER A 145 -3.89 18.62 2.80
CA SER A 145 -3.95 19.70 3.80
C SER A 145 -5.00 20.72 3.37
N ARG A 146 -5.90 21.06 4.29
CA ARG A 146 -6.94 22.09 4.11
C ARG A 146 -6.79 23.11 5.21
N THR A 147 -6.61 24.36 4.84
CA THR A 147 -6.52 25.47 5.76
C THR A 147 -7.69 26.41 5.56
N LYS A 148 -8.38 26.77 6.63
CA LYS A 148 -9.42 27.78 6.66
C LYS A 148 -9.07 28.84 7.68
N LEU A 149 -9.01 30.08 7.24
CA LEU A 149 -8.76 31.26 8.07
C LEU A 149 -9.95 32.20 7.98
N LYS A 150 -10.49 32.58 9.14
CA LYS A 150 -11.54 33.60 9.24
C LYS A 150 -11.09 34.64 10.25
N GLU A 151 -11.01 35.88 9.79
CA GLU A 151 -10.66 37.01 10.62
C GLU A 151 -11.74 38.09 10.49
N ALA A 152 -12.14 38.61 11.62
CA ALA A 152 -13.04 39.76 11.70
C ALA A 152 -12.57 40.69 12.81
N SER A 153 -12.21 41.92 12.45
CA SER A 153 -11.76 42.93 13.38
C SER A 153 -12.34 44.30 13.08
N THR A 154 -12.63 45.04 14.12
CA THR A 154 -12.97 46.45 14.00
C THR A 154 -11.94 47.27 14.75
N LYS A 155 -11.28 48.17 14.04
CA LYS A 155 -10.30 49.09 14.63
C LYS A 155 -10.91 50.47 14.73
N ILE A 156 -11.06 50.99 15.97
CA ILE A 156 -11.61 52.32 16.24
C ILE A 156 -10.49 53.14 16.85
N LEU A 157 -10.33 54.34 16.35
CA LEU A 157 -9.43 55.35 16.90
C LEU A 157 -10.20 56.64 17.13
N GLY A 158 -10.19 57.08 18.35
CA GLY A 158 -10.71 58.40 18.75
C GLY A 158 -9.61 59.22 19.40
N ILE A 159 -9.41 60.45 18.93
CA ILE A 159 -8.45 61.41 19.49
C ILE A 159 -9.20 62.59 19.95
N GLY A 160 -9.18 62.86 21.24
CA GLY A 160 -9.67 64.09 21.86
C GLY A 160 -8.49 64.95 22.36
N ASN A 161 -8.80 66.18 22.83
CA ASN A 161 -7.75 67.08 23.31
C ASN A 161 -6.97 66.52 24.51
N ASN A 162 -7.57 65.65 25.32
CA ASN A 162 -6.97 65.10 26.51
C ASN A 162 -7.25 63.60 26.69
N PHE A 163 -7.77 62.91 25.67
CA PHE A 163 -7.98 61.47 25.72
C PHE A 163 -7.70 60.80 24.39
N PHE A 164 -7.28 59.58 24.47
CA PHE A 164 -7.03 58.69 23.36
C PHE A 164 -7.78 57.37 23.57
N LEU A 165 -8.53 56.93 22.59
CA LEU A 165 -9.20 55.66 22.58
C LEU A 165 -8.78 54.90 21.32
N GLY A 166 -8.17 53.72 21.46
CA GLY A 166 -7.74 52.94 20.29
C GLY A 166 -7.89 51.43 20.54
N SER A 167 -8.13 50.70 19.47
CA SER A 167 -8.09 49.22 19.44
C SER A 167 -6.68 48.70 19.77
N PRO A 168 -6.55 47.49 20.32
CA PRO A 168 -5.25 46.81 20.43
C PRO A 168 -4.51 46.79 19.08
N ASN A 169 -3.19 46.94 19.12
CA ASN A 169 -2.30 46.97 17.95
C ASN A 169 -2.33 48.25 17.07
N LEU A 170 -2.97 49.33 17.52
CA LEU A 170 -2.96 50.62 16.80
C LEU A 170 -1.87 51.59 17.28
N LEU A 171 -1.12 51.23 18.29
CA LEU A 171 -0.11 52.10 18.89
C LEU A 171 1.23 51.98 18.11
N SER A 172 1.39 52.82 17.09
CA SER A 172 2.72 53.20 16.63
C SER A 172 3.16 54.44 17.41
N PRO A 173 4.32 54.43 18.10
CA PRO A 173 4.74 55.49 19.03
C PRO A 173 5.27 56.76 18.34
N THR A 174 4.94 57.01 17.09
CA THR A 174 5.43 58.24 16.41
C THR A 174 4.38 59.35 16.51
N PRO A 175 4.61 60.38 17.34
CA PRO A 175 3.68 61.51 17.44
C PRO A 175 3.64 62.27 16.11
N GLY A 176 2.43 62.45 15.56
CA GLY A 176 2.18 63.33 14.43
C GLY A 176 1.92 62.73 13.07
N THR A 177 2.14 61.43 12.86
CA THR A 177 1.77 60.75 11.59
C THR A 177 0.83 59.60 11.86
N PHE A 178 -0.45 59.85 11.71
CA PHE A 178 -1.46 58.83 11.84
C PHE A 178 -1.60 58.06 10.51
N LYS A 179 -1.15 56.81 10.46
CA LYS A 179 -1.44 55.87 9.41
C LYS A 179 -2.34 54.79 9.99
N LEU A 180 -3.56 54.67 9.48
CA LEU A 180 -4.38 53.48 9.69
C LEU A 180 -3.59 52.28 9.13
N PRO A 181 -3.35 51.23 9.95
CA PRO A 181 -2.69 50.02 9.43
C PRO A 181 -3.64 49.31 8.48
N VAL A 182 -3.51 49.62 7.21
CA VAL A 182 -4.19 48.91 6.14
C VAL A 182 -3.42 47.58 5.95
N SER A 183 -4.05 46.45 6.25
CA SER A 183 -3.54 45.15 5.89
C SER A 183 -3.70 44.97 4.39
N THR A 184 -2.64 44.62 3.69
CA THR A 184 -2.68 44.35 2.24
C THR A 184 -3.49 43.10 1.89
N ASP A 185 -3.68 42.21 2.86
CA ASP A 185 -4.25 40.87 2.66
C ASP A 185 -5.74 40.78 3.04
N ASN A 186 -6.28 41.85 3.67
CA ASN A 186 -7.66 41.86 4.17
C ASN A 186 -8.51 42.90 3.45
N PHE A 187 -9.81 42.60 3.32
CA PHE A 187 -10.77 43.62 2.89
C PHE A 187 -10.93 44.67 3.97
N ASN A 188 -10.62 45.92 3.64
CA ASN A 188 -10.65 47.06 4.57
C ASN A 188 -11.74 48.02 4.17
N ILE A 189 -12.65 48.34 5.11
CA ILE A 189 -13.63 49.40 4.95
C ILE A 189 -13.34 50.43 6.02
N GLY A 190 -12.92 51.61 5.63
CA GLY A 190 -12.58 52.73 6.50
C GLY A 190 -13.62 53.82 6.54
N PHE A 191 -13.94 54.30 7.72
CA PHE A 191 -14.80 55.48 7.97
C PHE A 191 -14.03 56.43 8.83
N GLY A 192 -13.99 57.72 8.51
CA GLY A 192 -13.27 58.61 9.36
C GLY A 192 -13.41 60.09 9.05
N GLY A 193 -13.24 60.91 10.08
CA GLY A 193 -13.08 62.35 10.07
C GLY A 193 -11.96 62.77 11.00
N GLY A 194 -11.62 64.06 11.10
CA GLY A 194 -10.38 64.53 11.75
C GLY A 194 -10.18 64.16 13.22
N ARG A 195 -11.13 63.60 13.94
CA ARG A 195 -11.05 63.20 15.35
C ARG A 195 -11.42 61.77 15.65
N VAL A 196 -12.16 61.09 14.76
CA VAL A 196 -12.55 59.67 14.93
C VAL A 196 -12.41 58.95 13.61
N SER A 197 -11.75 57.82 13.62
CA SER A 197 -11.62 56.96 12.46
C SER A 197 -11.93 55.50 12.90
N ALA A 198 -12.69 54.82 12.09
CA ALA A 198 -13.00 53.40 12.28
C ALA A 198 -12.68 52.63 10.98
N MET A 199 -12.14 51.45 11.16
CA MET A 199 -11.84 50.54 10.07
C MET A 199 -12.35 49.15 10.43
N ILE A 200 -13.08 48.55 9.53
CA ILE A 200 -13.55 47.16 9.62
C ILE A 200 -12.71 46.33 8.66
N ASN A 201 -12.06 45.33 9.20
CA ASN A 201 -11.30 44.35 8.44
C ASN A 201 -12.01 43.02 8.51
N ALA A 202 -12.20 42.39 7.38
CA ALA A 202 -12.75 41.05 7.25
C ALA A 202 -11.94 40.25 6.23
N LEU A 203 -11.58 39.04 6.59
CA LEU A 203 -10.89 38.09 5.73
C LEU A 203 -11.50 36.72 5.91
N GLU A 204 -11.84 36.07 4.81
CA GLU A 204 -12.06 34.63 4.75
C GLU A 204 -11.15 34.06 3.67
N SER A 205 -10.24 33.19 4.07
CA SER A 205 -9.27 32.55 3.19
C SER A 205 -9.36 31.04 3.36
N SER A 206 -9.27 30.32 2.24
CA SER A 206 -9.22 28.87 2.23
C SER A 206 -8.08 28.40 1.34
N GLY A 207 -7.27 27.50 1.85
CA GLY A 207 -6.16 26.86 1.14
C GLY A 207 -6.39 25.35 1.03
N PHE A 208 -5.93 24.79 -0.08
CA PHE A 208 -5.92 23.34 -0.32
C PHE A 208 -4.57 22.96 -0.89
N ALA A 209 -3.93 21.96 -0.30
CA ALA A 209 -2.71 21.37 -0.81
C ALA A 209 -2.89 19.85 -0.93
N TYR A 210 -2.38 19.29 -2.01
CA TYR A 210 -2.41 17.86 -2.28
C TYR A 210 -1.01 17.42 -2.71
N THR A 211 -0.43 16.51 -1.95
CA THR A 211 0.89 15.93 -2.24
C THR A 211 0.73 14.45 -2.55
N LEU A 212 1.33 14.01 -3.66
CA LEU A 212 1.33 12.62 -4.09
C LEU A 212 2.74 12.19 -4.44
N ALA A 213 3.25 11.17 -3.74
CA ALA A 213 4.47 10.48 -4.09
C ALA A 213 4.18 9.00 -4.39
N ARG A 214 4.80 8.46 -5.44
CA ARG A 214 4.59 7.09 -5.91
C ARG A 214 5.92 6.38 -6.16
N PRO A 215 6.66 6.00 -5.12
CA PRO A 215 7.84 5.15 -5.30
C PRO A 215 7.41 3.73 -5.68
N SER A 216 8.18 3.11 -6.57
CA SER A 216 8.02 1.73 -6.99
C SER A 216 9.37 1.03 -6.92
N LEU A 217 9.39 -0.20 -6.42
CA LEU A 217 10.61 -0.98 -6.26
C LEU A 217 10.34 -2.46 -6.54
N VAL A 218 11.25 -3.09 -7.27
CA VAL A 218 11.20 -4.54 -7.54
C VAL A 218 12.20 -5.24 -6.64
N ALA A 219 11.76 -6.34 -6.01
CA ALA A 219 12.61 -7.20 -5.21
C ALA A 219 12.32 -8.68 -5.50
N MET A 220 13.32 -9.53 -5.32
CA MET A 220 13.15 -10.98 -5.36
C MET A 220 12.44 -11.47 -4.09
N SER A 221 11.64 -12.50 -4.23
CA SER A 221 10.99 -13.17 -3.09
C SER A 221 12.01 -13.58 -2.02
N GLY A 222 11.79 -13.17 -0.78
CA GLY A 222 12.68 -13.41 0.36
C GLY A 222 13.89 -12.50 0.46
N GLN A 223 14.11 -11.56 -0.49
CA GLN A 223 15.24 -10.62 -0.47
C GLN A 223 14.78 -9.21 -0.11
N SER A 224 15.61 -8.53 0.68
CA SER A 224 15.39 -7.13 1.01
C SER A 224 15.94 -6.22 -0.08
N ALA A 225 15.17 -5.21 -0.46
CA ALA A 225 15.58 -4.17 -1.38
C ALA A 225 15.33 -2.79 -0.76
N THR A 226 16.20 -1.83 -1.07
CA THR A 226 16.08 -0.45 -0.60
C THR A 226 16.25 0.52 -1.77
N PHE A 227 15.41 1.54 -1.78
CA PHE A 227 15.42 2.64 -2.73
C PHE A 227 15.43 3.96 -1.97
N LEU A 228 16.26 4.91 -2.39
CA LEU A 228 16.29 6.29 -1.88
C LEU A 228 16.25 7.26 -3.06
N ALA A 229 15.30 8.17 -3.05
CA ALA A 229 15.23 9.29 -3.98
C ALA A 229 15.13 10.58 -3.17
N GLY A 230 16.19 11.38 -3.16
CA GLY A 230 16.27 12.58 -2.34
C GLY A 230 17.59 13.29 -2.49
N GLY A 231 18.06 13.89 -1.41
CA GLY A 231 19.32 14.60 -1.30
C GLY A 231 19.88 14.53 0.11
N GLU A 232 20.91 15.29 0.36
CA GLU A 232 21.54 15.44 1.67
C GLU A 232 21.63 16.90 2.05
N ILE A 233 21.37 17.23 3.33
CA ILE A 233 21.58 18.56 3.87
C ILE A 233 22.82 18.57 4.78
N PRO A 234 23.69 19.58 4.66
CA PRO A 234 24.79 19.77 5.59
C PRO A 234 24.27 20.35 6.92
N VAL A 235 24.49 19.65 8.00
CA VAL A 235 24.17 20.12 9.37
C VAL A 235 25.46 20.45 10.09
N PRO A 236 25.67 21.71 10.49
CA PRO A 236 26.84 22.08 11.26
C PRO A 236 26.74 21.53 12.70
N VAL A 237 27.77 20.80 13.09
CA VAL A 237 27.91 20.24 14.44
C VAL A 237 29.07 20.96 15.13
N PRO A 238 28.83 21.71 16.22
CA PRO A 238 29.90 22.35 16.97
C PRO A 238 30.82 21.32 17.60
N SER A 239 32.12 21.45 17.38
CA SER A 239 33.12 20.56 18.01
C SER A 239 33.43 21.05 19.42
N SER A 240 33.34 20.14 20.40
CA SER A 240 33.64 20.45 21.79
C SER A 240 35.12 20.78 21.97
N GLY A 241 35.44 22.06 22.15
CA GLY A 241 36.80 22.52 22.54
C GLY A 241 37.68 23.14 21.44
N SER A 242 37.14 23.38 20.24
CA SER A 242 37.80 24.15 19.18
C SER A 242 36.79 24.98 18.39
N ASP A 243 37.21 26.15 17.86
CA ASP A 243 36.40 26.99 16.94
C ASP A 243 36.14 26.32 15.57
N THR A 244 36.24 25.02 15.47
CA THR A 244 36.01 24.25 14.24
C THR A 244 34.64 23.67 14.18
N ILE A 245 33.90 24.01 13.13
CA ILE A 245 32.58 23.42 12.81
C ILE A 245 32.81 22.15 11.98
N SER A 246 32.26 21.02 12.44
CA SER A 246 32.18 19.81 11.63
C SER A 246 30.84 19.82 10.87
N ILE A 247 30.82 19.28 9.67
CA ILE A 247 29.61 19.18 8.86
C ILE A 247 29.17 17.71 8.84
N GLU A 248 27.96 17.43 9.30
CA GLU A 248 27.29 16.12 9.18
C GLU A 248 26.22 16.21 8.09
N TYR A 249 26.25 15.29 7.13
CA TYR A 249 25.24 15.21 6.09
C TYR A 249 24.06 14.35 6.55
N LYS A 250 22.85 14.87 6.44
CA LYS A 250 21.60 14.17 6.73
C LYS A 250 20.81 13.96 5.45
N GLU A 251 20.54 12.70 5.13
CA GLU A 251 19.71 12.32 3.99
C GLU A 251 18.24 12.74 4.20
N PHE A 252 17.60 13.20 3.15
CA PHE A 252 16.17 13.48 3.10
C PHE A 252 15.59 13.03 1.75
N GLY A 253 14.27 12.87 1.69
CA GLY A 253 13.55 12.45 0.49
C GLY A 253 12.66 11.24 0.75
N ILE A 254 12.46 10.41 -0.28
CA ILE A 254 11.63 9.22 -0.22
C ILE A 254 12.54 8.00 -0.11
N ARG A 255 12.45 7.31 1.01
CA ARG A 255 13.14 6.03 1.26
C ARG A 255 12.10 4.92 1.32
N LEU A 256 12.37 3.83 0.63
CA LEU A 256 11.54 2.63 0.64
C LEU A 256 12.42 1.41 0.87
N THR A 257 12.15 0.69 1.94
CA THR A 257 12.74 -0.63 2.19
C THR A 257 11.62 -1.65 2.20
N LEU A 258 11.80 -2.74 1.47
CA LEU A 258 10.81 -3.81 1.38
C LEU A 258 11.44 -5.18 1.29
N THR A 259 10.72 -6.18 1.79
CA THR A 259 11.07 -7.59 1.69
C THR A 259 9.79 -8.37 1.36
N PRO A 260 9.53 -8.69 0.09
CA PRO A 260 8.39 -9.49 -0.32
C PRO A 260 8.70 -10.98 -0.14
N THR A 261 7.69 -11.79 0.18
CA THR A 261 7.76 -13.24 0.17
C THR A 261 6.52 -13.79 -0.52
N VAL A 262 6.69 -14.36 -1.68
CA VAL A 262 5.60 -15.00 -2.44
C VAL A 262 5.33 -16.36 -1.81
N ILE A 263 4.12 -16.53 -1.29
CA ILE A 263 3.67 -17.78 -0.69
C ILE A 263 2.94 -18.60 -1.76
N ASP A 264 2.02 -17.97 -2.46
CA ASP A 264 1.31 -18.48 -3.62
C ASP A 264 0.83 -17.31 -4.51
N ARG A 265 0.14 -17.58 -5.63
CA ARG A 265 -0.37 -16.53 -6.54
C ARG A 265 -1.34 -15.55 -5.88
N ASN A 266 -2.04 -15.99 -4.84
CA ASN A 266 -3.06 -15.23 -4.15
C ASN A 266 -2.56 -14.65 -2.81
N ARG A 267 -1.28 -14.89 -2.46
CA ARG A 267 -0.75 -14.48 -1.17
C ARG A 267 0.73 -14.13 -1.22
N ILE A 268 0.97 -12.84 -1.09
CA ILE A 268 2.29 -12.23 -1.00
C ILE A 268 2.40 -11.64 0.40
N SER A 269 3.31 -12.15 1.22
CA SER A 269 3.68 -11.53 2.49
C SER A 269 4.70 -10.43 2.20
N LEU A 270 4.40 -9.20 2.60
CA LEU A 270 5.22 -8.03 2.34
C LEU A 270 5.58 -7.35 3.65
N LYS A 271 6.86 -7.33 3.99
CA LYS A 271 7.40 -6.43 5.00
C LYS A 271 7.83 -5.14 4.30
N VAL A 272 7.32 -4.00 4.76
CA VAL A 272 7.53 -2.70 4.11
C VAL A 272 7.80 -1.63 5.14
N ALA A 273 8.86 -0.84 4.90
CA ALA A 273 9.25 0.30 5.71
C ALA A 273 9.45 1.54 4.82
N PRO A 274 8.36 2.20 4.42
CA PRO A 274 8.41 3.45 3.67
C PRO A 274 8.68 4.64 4.61
N GLU A 275 9.45 5.60 4.11
CA GLU A 275 9.76 6.85 4.78
C GLU A 275 9.74 8.00 3.77
N VAL A 276 9.07 9.09 4.13
CA VAL A 276 9.12 10.36 3.40
C VAL A 276 9.61 11.44 4.34
N SER A 277 10.66 12.14 3.95
CA SER A 277 11.22 13.26 4.69
C SER A 277 11.32 14.49 3.81
N GLU A 278 10.84 15.62 4.33
CA GLU A 278 10.77 16.90 3.65
C GLU A 278 11.45 17.98 4.49
N LEU A 279 12.06 18.97 3.79
CA LEU A 279 12.70 20.10 4.44
C LEU A 279 11.65 21.14 4.84
N ASP A 280 11.64 21.52 6.10
CA ASP A 280 10.78 22.57 6.64
C ASP A 280 11.62 23.81 6.96
N TYR A 281 11.53 24.80 6.10
CA TYR A 281 12.19 26.09 6.28
C TYR A 281 11.43 27.04 7.21
N THR A 282 10.15 26.75 7.51
CA THR A 282 9.34 27.57 8.42
C THR A 282 9.83 27.42 9.86
N ASN A 283 10.18 26.18 10.24
CA ASN A 283 10.72 25.85 11.54
C ASN A 283 12.26 25.73 11.56
N ALA A 284 12.94 26.43 10.65
CA ALA A 284 14.39 26.42 10.56
C ALA A 284 15.05 27.07 11.79
N VAL A 285 16.14 26.47 12.25
CA VAL A 285 16.98 27.00 13.34
C VAL A 285 18.17 27.74 12.75
N VAL A 286 18.52 28.90 13.32
CA VAL A 286 19.71 29.66 12.91
C VAL A 286 20.84 29.35 13.89
N ILE A 287 21.94 28.78 13.36
CA ILE A 287 23.16 28.46 14.08
C ILE A 287 24.27 29.27 13.43
N GLU A 288 24.88 30.21 14.18
CA GLU A 288 26.00 31.05 13.69
C GLU A 288 25.76 31.67 12.29
N ASN A 289 24.58 32.29 12.07
CA ASN A 289 24.14 32.85 10.79
C ASN A 289 23.83 31.81 9.67
N ILE A 290 23.93 30.52 9.94
CA ILE A 290 23.49 29.46 9.01
C ILE A 290 22.08 29.05 9.37
N ARG A 291 21.18 29.14 8.40
CA ARG A 291 19.81 28.69 8.55
C ARG A 291 19.69 27.20 8.22
N VAL A 292 19.50 26.35 9.24
CA VAL A 292 19.34 24.92 9.11
C VAL A 292 17.85 24.58 9.12
N PRO A 293 17.26 24.02 8.07
CA PRO A 293 15.86 23.64 8.04
C PRO A 293 15.57 22.47 8.99
N ALA A 294 14.37 22.40 9.52
CA ALA A 294 13.89 21.21 10.21
C ALA A 294 13.54 20.11 9.19
N LEU A 295 13.49 18.85 9.64
CA LEU A 295 13.03 17.71 8.83
C LEU A 295 11.66 17.25 9.33
N THR A 296 10.66 17.27 8.45
CA THR A 296 9.38 16.63 8.69
C THR A 296 9.45 15.20 8.16
N ILE A 297 9.31 14.21 9.05
CA ILE A 297 9.48 12.79 8.72
C ILE A 297 8.16 12.06 8.91
N ARG A 298 7.77 11.26 7.90
CA ARG A 298 6.65 10.33 7.92
C ARG A 298 7.17 8.94 7.64
N ARG A 299 7.10 8.05 8.64
CA ARG A 299 7.64 6.69 8.57
C ARG A 299 6.63 5.68 9.06
N THR A 300 6.59 4.53 8.41
CA THR A 300 5.81 3.36 8.82
C THR A 300 6.70 2.12 8.67
N ASP A 301 6.61 1.16 9.59
CA ASP A 301 7.22 -0.17 9.48
C ASP A 301 6.13 -1.19 9.81
N THR A 302 5.78 -2.02 8.83
CA THR A 302 4.68 -2.97 8.96
C THR A 302 4.85 -4.18 8.06
N SER A 303 4.10 -5.24 8.37
CA SER A 303 4.02 -6.44 7.54
C SER A 303 2.56 -6.73 7.21
N VAL A 304 2.26 -6.93 5.93
CA VAL A 304 0.93 -7.20 5.41
C VAL A 304 0.95 -8.40 4.48
N SER A 305 -0.20 -9.04 4.31
CA SER A 305 -0.38 -10.13 3.34
C SER A 305 -1.46 -9.73 2.35
N LEU A 306 -1.13 -9.73 1.05
CA LEU A 306 -1.95 -9.22 -0.04
C LEU A 306 -1.92 -10.20 -1.21
N ALA A 307 -2.95 -10.17 -2.05
CA ALA A 307 -2.92 -10.82 -3.36
C ALA A 307 -2.22 -9.93 -4.41
N ASP A 308 -1.90 -10.53 -5.56
CA ASP A 308 -1.36 -9.80 -6.71
C ASP A 308 -2.32 -8.69 -7.16
N GLY A 309 -1.84 -7.46 -7.24
CA GLY A 309 -2.61 -6.28 -7.62
C GLY A 309 -3.57 -5.74 -6.55
N GLU A 310 -3.65 -6.36 -5.38
CA GLU A 310 -4.50 -5.91 -4.29
C GLU A 310 -3.87 -4.72 -3.58
N SER A 311 -4.67 -3.67 -3.35
CA SER A 311 -4.22 -2.45 -2.66
C SER A 311 -4.71 -2.43 -1.21
N PHE A 312 -3.83 -2.08 -0.29
CA PHE A 312 -4.16 -1.98 1.13
C PHE A 312 -3.60 -0.69 1.75
N VAL A 313 -4.38 -0.07 2.63
CA VAL A 313 -3.95 1.10 3.40
C VAL A 313 -3.13 0.61 4.60
N ILE A 314 -1.83 0.85 4.58
CA ILE A 314 -0.90 0.40 5.62
C ILE A 314 -0.74 1.39 6.77
N SER A 315 -1.01 2.67 6.52
CA SER A 315 -0.91 3.74 7.54
C SER A 315 -1.79 4.91 7.15
N GLY A 316 -2.30 5.60 8.15
CA GLY A 316 -3.07 6.82 7.98
C GLY A 316 -2.96 7.72 9.21
N LEU A 317 -3.10 9.02 9.00
CA LEU A 317 -3.17 10.03 10.03
C LEU A 317 -4.23 11.05 9.65
N ILE A 318 -5.12 11.35 10.57
CA ILE A 318 -6.05 12.48 10.47
C ILE A 318 -5.73 13.41 11.63
N SER A 319 -5.41 14.66 11.31
CA SER A 319 -5.13 15.71 12.30
C SER A 319 -5.99 16.92 11.99
N SER A 320 -6.69 17.42 12.99
CA SER A 320 -7.46 18.66 12.90
C SER A 320 -7.00 19.59 14.01
N ASN A 321 -6.47 20.75 13.63
CA ASN A 321 -6.03 21.77 14.55
C ASN A 321 -6.89 23.03 14.37
N THR A 322 -7.49 23.48 15.45
CA THR A 322 -8.29 24.70 15.44
C THR A 322 -7.74 25.67 16.47
N THR A 323 -7.26 26.81 16.00
CA THR A 323 -6.76 27.89 16.85
C THR A 323 -7.74 29.05 16.78
N THR A 324 -8.25 29.46 17.92
CA THR A 324 -9.14 30.61 18.04
C THR A 324 -8.48 31.67 18.91
N SER A 325 -8.38 32.89 18.43
CA SER A 325 -7.88 34.03 19.17
C SER A 325 -8.94 35.12 19.19
N ILE A 326 -9.23 35.61 20.41
CA ILE A 326 -10.16 36.70 20.62
C ILE A 326 -9.49 37.74 21.52
N ALA A 327 -9.21 38.91 20.96
CA ALA A 327 -8.77 40.08 21.69
C ALA A 327 -9.95 41.06 21.85
N LYS A 328 -10.29 41.46 23.07
CA LYS A 328 -11.44 42.32 23.32
C LYS A 328 -11.13 43.36 24.38
N PHE A 329 -11.85 44.50 24.31
CA PHE A 329 -11.84 45.46 25.41
C PHE A 329 -12.72 44.92 26.58
N PRO A 330 -12.17 44.85 27.81
CA PRO A 330 -12.92 44.32 28.95
C PRO A 330 -14.24 45.06 29.15
N GLY A 331 -15.35 44.32 29.29
CA GLY A 331 -16.69 44.84 29.47
C GLY A 331 -17.41 45.29 28.21
N LEU A 332 -16.78 46.07 27.34
CA LEU A 332 -17.40 46.54 26.09
C LEU A 332 -17.45 45.45 25.00
N GLY A 333 -16.41 44.60 24.92
CA GLY A 333 -16.37 43.50 23.98
C GLY A 333 -17.34 42.36 24.27
N ASP A 334 -17.95 42.34 25.48
CA ASP A 334 -18.90 41.30 25.91
C ASP A 334 -20.36 41.66 25.59
N ILE A 335 -20.63 42.91 25.18
CA ILE A 335 -21.98 43.36 24.87
C ILE A 335 -22.47 42.69 23.58
N PRO A 336 -23.65 42.02 23.57
CA PRO A 336 -24.22 41.44 22.35
C PRO A 336 -24.37 42.49 21.25
N ILE A 337 -23.97 42.15 20.04
CA ILE A 337 -24.00 43.00 18.83
C ILE A 337 -22.98 44.14 18.90
N LEU A 338 -23.04 45.01 19.88
CA LEU A 338 -22.12 46.16 20.03
C LEU A 338 -20.69 45.74 20.33
N GLY A 339 -20.48 44.62 21.03
CA GLY A 339 -19.15 44.10 21.35
C GLY A 339 -18.33 43.73 20.11
N ALA A 340 -18.96 43.49 18.95
CA ALA A 340 -18.26 43.26 17.70
C ALA A 340 -17.36 44.42 17.27
N PHE A 341 -17.68 45.65 17.66
CA PHE A 341 -16.87 46.84 17.40
C PHE A 341 -15.67 47.00 18.33
N PHE A 342 -15.63 46.22 19.42
CA PHE A 342 -14.62 46.30 20.48
C PHE A 342 -13.85 44.97 20.66
N ARG A 343 -13.91 44.10 19.65
CA ARG A 343 -13.19 42.81 19.63
C ARG A 343 -12.56 42.54 18.27
N ASP A 344 -11.48 41.82 18.35
CA ASP A 344 -10.78 41.21 17.21
C ASP A 344 -10.89 39.69 17.36
N SER A 345 -11.38 39.00 16.35
CA SER A 345 -11.62 37.55 16.38
C SER A 345 -10.96 36.92 15.17
N SER A 346 -10.16 35.92 15.43
CA SER A 346 -9.48 35.10 14.39
C SER A 346 -9.71 33.62 14.68
N VAL A 347 -10.11 32.89 13.69
CA VAL A 347 -10.26 31.41 13.74
C VAL A 347 -9.50 30.83 12.57
N GLN A 348 -8.50 30.04 12.92
CA GLN A 348 -7.72 29.26 11.96
C GLN A 348 -7.97 27.79 12.19
N ARG A 349 -8.35 27.07 11.14
CA ARG A 349 -8.51 25.62 11.16
C ARG A 349 -7.63 25.00 10.09
N GLU A 350 -6.85 24.01 10.51
CA GLU A 350 -6.00 23.22 9.66
C GLU A 350 -6.35 21.74 9.81
N ASP A 351 -6.83 21.13 8.73
CA ASP A 351 -7.14 19.70 8.66
C ASP A 351 -6.10 19.04 7.74
N LYS A 352 -5.35 18.07 8.30
CA LYS A 352 -4.35 17.27 7.57
C LYS A 352 -4.78 15.81 7.56
N GLU A 353 -4.75 15.20 6.39
CA GLU A 353 -5.03 13.78 6.18
C GLU A 353 -3.86 13.15 5.44
N LEU A 354 -3.27 12.09 5.99
CA LEU A 354 -2.20 11.31 5.40
C LEU A 354 -2.67 9.88 5.21
N LEU A 355 -2.44 9.32 4.02
CA LEU A 355 -2.68 7.91 3.71
C LEU A 355 -1.46 7.31 3.01
N MET A 356 -1.09 6.10 3.43
CA MET A 356 -0.09 5.28 2.77
C MET A 356 -0.73 4.00 2.26
N ILE A 357 -0.65 3.77 0.95
CA ILE A 357 -1.27 2.63 0.27
C ILE A 357 -0.16 1.80 -0.38
N VAL A 358 -0.22 0.49 -0.24
CA VAL A 358 0.71 -0.45 -0.88
C VAL A 358 -0.04 -1.38 -1.83
N THR A 359 0.59 -1.68 -2.97
CA THR A 359 0.07 -2.60 -3.98
C THR A 359 1.22 -3.45 -4.52
N PRO A 360 1.28 -4.75 -4.25
CA PRO A 360 2.26 -5.65 -4.84
C PRO A 360 1.79 -6.16 -6.20
N HIS A 361 2.73 -6.38 -7.12
CA HIS A 361 2.53 -7.01 -8.42
C HIS A 361 3.58 -8.09 -8.65
N LEU A 362 3.14 -9.29 -9.05
CA LEU A 362 4.03 -10.34 -9.51
C LEU A 362 4.55 -9.98 -10.91
N VAL A 363 5.86 -9.86 -11.07
CA VAL A 363 6.48 -9.44 -12.32
C VAL A 363 7.49 -10.45 -12.83
N GLN A 364 7.61 -10.52 -14.14
CA GLN A 364 8.62 -11.33 -14.82
C GLN A 364 9.56 -10.41 -15.60
N PRO A 365 10.85 -10.74 -15.70
CA PRO A 365 11.77 -10.03 -16.55
C PRO A 365 11.32 -10.04 -18.01
N LEU A 366 11.55 -8.94 -18.70
CA LEU A 366 11.30 -8.86 -20.14
C LEU A 366 12.26 -9.80 -20.87
N ALA A 367 11.79 -10.43 -21.95
CA ALA A 367 12.63 -11.23 -22.81
C ALA A 367 13.75 -10.37 -23.43
N ALA A 368 14.93 -10.93 -23.64
CA ALA A 368 16.10 -10.20 -24.15
C ALA A 368 15.88 -9.49 -25.51
N ASN A 369 14.92 -9.96 -26.30
CA ASN A 369 14.53 -9.40 -27.59
C ASN A 369 13.28 -8.50 -27.52
N ALA A 370 12.73 -8.24 -26.32
CA ALA A 370 11.57 -7.38 -26.17
C ALA A 370 11.95 -5.92 -26.48
N ARG A 371 11.09 -5.24 -27.23
CA ARG A 371 11.23 -3.79 -27.40
C ARG A 371 10.86 -3.10 -26.10
N LEU A 372 11.81 -2.34 -25.56
CA LEU A 372 11.55 -1.51 -24.40
C LEU A 372 10.56 -0.39 -24.77
N PRO A 373 9.65 -0.02 -23.87
CA PRO A 373 8.83 1.17 -24.06
C PRO A 373 9.70 2.43 -24.15
N ALA A 374 9.22 3.44 -24.86
CA ALA A 374 9.91 4.72 -24.94
C ALA A 374 10.12 5.31 -23.53
N LEU A 375 11.32 5.81 -23.27
CA LEU A 375 11.64 6.43 -21.98
C LEU A 375 10.84 7.73 -21.79
N PRO A 376 10.43 8.05 -20.55
CA PRO A 376 9.83 9.33 -20.26
C PRO A 376 10.76 10.48 -20.71
N GLY A 377 10.23 11.42 -21.50
CA GLY A 377 11.01 12.53 -22.00
C GLY A 377 11.98 12.22 -23.16
N GLU A 378 12.01 10.97 -23.68
CA GLU A 378 12.91 10.59 -24.78
C GLU A 378 12.73 11.48 -26.02
N LYS A 379 11.50 11.89 -26.31
CA LYS A 379 11.20 12.81 -27.42
C LYS A 379 11.80 14.20 -27.22
N MET A 380 12.00 14.62 -25.96
CA MET A 380 12.55 15.94 -25.61
C MET A 380 14.07 15.93 -25.55
N ARG A 381 14.70 14.76 -25.44
CA ARG A 381 16.15 14.61 -25.32
C ARG A 381 16.93 15.25 -26.46
N ASN A 382 16.39 15.18 -27.68
CA ASN A 382 17.00 15.73 -28.89
C ASN A 382 16.21 16.95 -29.43
N TYR A 383 15.41 17.61 -28.58
CA TYR A 383 14.67 18.79 -28.96
C TYR A 383 15.63 19.98 -29.09
N ASP A 384 15.88 20.39 -30.32
CA ASP A 384 16.67 21.56 -30.69
C ASP A 384 15.82 22.46 -31.59
N PRO A 385 15.00 23.35 -31.02
CA PRO A 385 14.13 24.22 -31.78
C PRO A 385 14.95 25.34 -32.44
N ASN A 386 14.65 25.59 -33.70
CA ASN A 386 15.18 26.79 -34.32
C ASN A 386 14.59 28.07 -33.67
N TRP A 387 15.24 29.24 -33.86
CA TRP A 387 14.83 30.51 -33.25
C TRP A 387 13.32 30.82 -33.46
N TYR A 388 12.79 30.59 -34.66
CA TYR A 388 11.38 30.85 -34.99
C TYR A 388 10.42 29.97 -34.16
N ARG A 389 10.70 28.68 -34.03
CA ARG A 389 9.89 27.76 -33.21
C ARG A 389 9.95 28.13 -31.74
N LEU A 390 11.14 28.44 -31.23
CA LEU A 390 11.32 28.81 -29.82
C LEU A 390 10.53 30.09 -29.47
N PHE A 391 10.56 31.09 -30.37
CA PHE A 391 9.96 32.39 -30.09
C PHE A 391 8.46 32.47 -30.35
N PHE A 392 7.96 31.85 -31.42
CA PHE A 392 6.58 32.00 -31.85
C PHE A 392 5.67 30.80 -31.53
N LEU A 393 6.22 29.59 -31.40
CA LEU A 393 5.43 28.37 -31.29
C LEU A 393 5.57 27.68 -29.91
N GLU A 394 6.64 27.98 -29.17
CA GLU A 394 6.86 27.41 -27.87
C GLU A 394 6.04 28.15 -26.79
N ASN A 395 5.10 27.47 -26.20
CA ASN A 395 4.22 28.04 -25.17
C ASN A 395 4.43 27.40 -23.79
N GLY A 396 5.45 26.52 -23.66
CA GLY A 396 5.76 25.83 -22.40
C GLY A 396 4.75 24.75 -22.01
N ASN A 397 3.81 24.38 -22.87
CA ASN A 397 2.82 23.37 -22.58
C ASN A 397 3.30 21.99 -23.07
N PHE A 398 3.99 21.25 -22.21
CA PHE A 398 4.58 19.95 -22.50
C PHE A 398 3.56 18.80 -22.66
N ASP A 399 2.32 19.02 -22.26
CA ASP A 399 1.26 18.00 -22.32
C ASP A 399 0.51 17.99 -23.67
N ARG A 400 0.74 18.99 -24.51
CA ARG A 400 0.09 19.07 -25.82
C ARG A 400 0.99 18.51 -26.93
N LEU A 401 0.35 17.91 -27.93
CA LEU A 401 1.03 17.34 -29.12
C LEU A 401 1.75 18.42 -29.98
N ASN A 402 1.53 19.69 -29.71
CA ASN A 402 2.17 20.83 -30.36
C ASN A 402 3.21 21.46 -29.43
N GLY A 403 4.37 21.84 -29.93
CA GLY A 403 5.48 22.36 -29.17
C GLY A 403 6.53 21.30 -28.86
N LEU A 404 7.09 21.26 -27.64
CA LEU A 404 8.12 20.29 -27.22
C LEU A 404 7.67 18.82 -27.32
N SER A 405 6.39 18.55 -27.46
CA SER A 405 5.81 17.21 -27.53
C SER A 405 5.75 16.62 -28.95
N GLN A 406 6.21 17.31 -29.98
CA GLN A 406 6.26 16.81 -31.36
C GLN A 406 7.54 16.05 -31.69
#